data_2941d1a8eadef78c660fdf6ba6404c8f
#
_entry.id   2941d1a8eadef78c660fdf6ba6404c8f
#
_cell.length_a   1.000
_cell.length_b   1.000
_cell.length_c   1.000
_cell.angle_alpha   90.00
_cell.angle_beta   90.00
_cell.angle_gamma   90.00
#
_symmetry.space_group_name_H-M   'P 1'
#
loop_
_entity.id
_entity.type
_entity.pdbx_description
1 polymer ?
#
loop_
_entity_poly.entity_id
_entity_poly.type
_entity_poly.pdbx_seq_one_letter_code
_entity_poly.pdbx_strand_id
1 'polypeptide(L)'
;MRITKKQGGIIGGAVAVVLIAAAIGVHAHYQNRWYPGSTFNKVDVSGMTYEESVKKVKKSIDSYKLKIKGRNNGQKVISGKEIDLAFKTESHVKDAYKKQHSQSVFSTIFGGKKTKVTAVALSEQKLKAKLKQSVLIKGSDTYKITKPVDATIVYSADKKYGVIQKEDEGNYLNRKAFYDAVEKSIESLSNTLNLTDEKKNPDVYKKPGLYHDDEELKQMQTTYNEYLLHFIQWDMGNNVKETLGPDALKDCIKVNTKRHTVKLDQPAVEKWLESFCLKYKTQGIARTFKTHSGKKIKVSGGDYGWRIDYDKVIAQTMKALKKAPDESAIKAYEKDPSKENEQALLTSLKPVYSHKGYRMDYTNKQNDWDTQNYSEVDLSAQEVFVYKKGKLVFSTTCITGKATPDRITRTGVYDIKEKKLTKTLTGADYSVPTRYWTRI
;
A
#
# COMPACT_ATOMS: atom_id res chain seq x y z
N MET A 1 -43.47 27.58 64.88
CA MET A 1 -44.17 28.87 64.77
C MET A 1 -45.28 28.72 63.67
N ARG A 2 -46.56 28.63 64.05
CA ARG A 2 -47.66 28.47 63.08
C ARG A 2 -48.02 29.85 62.52
N ILE A 3 -47.73 30.15 61.29
CA ILE A 3 -48.14 31.35 60.59
C ILE A 3 -49.68 31.36 60.47
N THR A 4 -50.36 32.33 61.04
CA THR A 4 -51.81 32.47 60.98
C THR A 4 -52.25 32.88 59.61
N LYS A 5 -53.45 32.49 59.16
CA LYS A 5 -53.97 32.80 57.79
C LYS A 5 -53.91 34.31 57.42
N LYS A 6 -54.03 35.17 58.39
CA LYS A 6 -53.91 36.64 58.24
C LYS A 6 -52.44 37.06 57.91
N GLN A 7 -51.45 36.47 58.59
CA GLN A 7 -50.03 36.76 58.34
C GLN A 7 -49.58 36.22 56.98
N GLY A 8 -50.11 35.03 56.56
CA GLY A 8 -49.86 34.47 55.22
C GLY A 8 -50.41 35.34 54.10
N GLY A 9 -51.54 36.02 54.28
CA GLY A 9 -52.10 36.93 53.27
C GLY A 9 -51.30 38.23 53.13
N ILE A 10 -50.76 38.78 54.23
CA ILE A 10 -49.95 40.01 54.18
C ILE A 10 -48.57 39.70 53.56
N ILE A 11 -47.94 38.58 53.87
CA ILE A 11 -46.68 38.13 53.28
C ILE A 11 -46.86 37.83 51.79
N GLY A 12 -47.92 37.16 51.42
CA GLY A 12 -48.25 36.85 50.00
C GLY A 12 -48.51 38.11 49.21
N GLY A 13 -49.20 39.11 49.76
CA GLY A 13 -49.40 40.42 49.15
C GLY A 13 -48.12 41.24 48.95
N ALA A 14 -47.24 41.27 49.95
CA ALA A 14 -45.95 41.94 49.88
C ALA A 14 -45.02 41.29 48.81
N VAL A 15 -44.99 39.98 48.76
CA VAL A 15 -44.21 39.23 47.71
C VAL A 15 -44.79 39.53 46.32
N ALA A 16 -46.10 39.56 46.13
CA ALA A 16 -46.73 39.87 44.85
C ALA A 16 -46.40 41.30 44.39
N VAL A 17 -46.43 42.28 45.30
CA VAL A 17 -46.06 43.69 44.99
C VAL A 17 -44.60 43.81 44.57
N VAL A 18 -43.68 43.09 45.24
CA VAL A 18 -42.25 43.07 44.91
C VAL A 18 -42.03 42.41 43.51
N LEU A 19 -42.75 41.33 43.22
CA LEU A 19 -42.65 40.65 41.90
C LEU A 19 -43.22 41.50 40.76
N ILE A 20 -44.33 42.24 41.01
CA ILE A 20 -44.89 43.16 40.04
C ILE A 20 -43.94 44.35 39.83
N ALA A 21 -43.40 44.95 40.87
CA ALA A 21 -42.42 46.02 40.74
C ALA A 21 -41.15 45.56 40.00
N ALA A 22 -40.66 44.36 40.27
CA ALA A 22 -39.55 43.77 39.55
C ALA A 22 -39.88 43.53 38.08
N ALA A 23 -41.08 43.06 37.76
CA ALA A 23 -41.57 42.87 36.39
C ALA A 23 -41.68 44.17 35.61
N ILE A 24 -42.21 45.24 36.24
CA ILE A 24 -42.27 46.59 35.67
C ILE A 24 -40.84 47.12 35.41
N GLY A 25 -39.93 46.94 36.37
CA GLY A 25 -38.52 47.35 36.22
C GLY A 25 -37.81 46.63 35.07
N VAL A 26 -38.02 45.32 34.95
CA VAL A 26 -37.48 44.51 33.84
C VAL A 26 -38.08 44.98 32.49
N HIS A 27 -39.38 45.16 32.44
CA HIS A 27 -40.05 45.65 31.21
C HIS A 27 -39.54 47.04 30.80
N ALA A 28 -39.46 47.99 31.72
CA ALA A 28 -38.96 49.34 31.47
C ALA A 28 -37.48 49.35 31.01
N HIS A 29 -36.64 48.51 31.63
CA HIS A 29 -35.23 48.37 31.25
C HIS A 29 -35.06 47.90 29.78
N TYR A 30 -35.88 46.94 29.38
CA TYR A 30 -35.76 46.31 28.04
C TYR A 30 -36.66 46.99 26.98
N GLN A 31 -37.39 48.03 27.30
CA GLN A 31 -38.30 48.71 26.37
C GLN A 31 -37.57 49.23 25.09
N ASN A 32 -36.33 49.71 25.27
CA ASN A 32 -35.49 50.22 24.17
C ASN A 32 -34.14 49.50 24.10
N ARG A 33 -34.05 48.20 24.54
CA ARG A 33 -32.84 47.44 24.61
C ARG A 33 -33.07 46.03 24.08
N TRP A 34 -32.02 45.45 23.49
CA TRP A 34 -32.05 44.04 23.08
C TRP A 34 -32.32 43.14 24.29
N TYR A 35 -33.20 42.15 24.10
CA TYR A 35 -33.56 41.20 25.14
C TYR A 35 -32.39 40.27 25.51
N PRO A 36 -32.42 39.63 26.69
CA PRO A 36 -31.40 38.71 27.09
C PRO A 36 -31.13 37.59 26.10
N GLY A 37 -29.86 37.27 25.83
CA GLY A 37 -29.44 36.24 24.89
C GLY A 37 -29.52 36.68 23.42
N SER A 38 -29.74 37.96 23.12
CA SER A 38 -29.68 38.52 21.77
C SER A 38 -28.22 38.57 21.26
N THR A 39 -27.99 38.08 20.05
CA THR A 39 -26.62 38.07 19.45
C THR A 39 -26.67 38.55 17.99
N PHE A 40 -25.64 39.31 17.60
CA PHE A 40 -25.32 39.60 16.21
C PHE A 40 -24.05 38.82 15.84
N ASN A 41 -24.15 37.87 14.87
CA ASN A 41 -23.02 37.07 14.48
C ASN A 41 -22.24 36.48 15.69
N LYS A 42 -22.98 36.01 16.68
CA LYS A 42 -22.49 35.54 18.00
C LYS A 42 -21.91 36.63 18.94
N VAL A 43 -21.81 37.87 18.53
CA VAL A 43 -21.46 38.94 19.45
C VAL A 43 -22.67 39.22 20.34
N ASP A 44 -22.52 39.09 21.65
CA ASP A 44 -23.60 39.38 22.59
C ASP A 44 -23.94 40.89 22.62
N VAL A 45 -25.20 41.19 22.36
CA VAL A 45 -25.76 42.52 22.36
C VAL A 45 -26.88 42.68 23.40
N SER A 46 -27.05 41.71 24.29
CA SER A 46 -28.05 41.73 25.35
C SER A 46 -27.96 43.01 26.20
N GLY A 47 -29.11 43.68 26.45
CA GLY A 47 -29.19 44.90 27.23
C GLY A 47 -28.65 46.17 26.57
N MET A 48 -28.18 46.09 25.32
CA MET A 48 -27.75 47.27 24.53
C MET A 48 -28.91 47.92 23.83
N THR A 49 -28.82 49.26 23.60
CA THR A 49 -29.70 49.91 22.63
C THR A 49 -29.38 49.44 21.21
N TYR A 50 -30.26 49.80 20.29
CA TYR A 50 -30.03 49.52 18.86
C TYR A 50 -28.71 50.13 18.38
N GLU A 51 -28.46 51.39 18.68
CA GLU A 51 -27.29 52.18 18.29
C GLU A 51 -25.99 51.59 18.91
N GLU A 52 -26.02 51.28 20.20
CA GLU A 52 -24.90 50.65 20.89
C GLU A 52 -24.53 49.29 20.29
N SER A 53 -25.53 48.48 19.93
CA SER A 53 -25.34 47.19 19.32
C SER A 53 -24.69 47.28 17.92
N VAL A 54 -25.18 48.18 17.09
CA VAL A 54 -24.63 48.47 15.75
C VAL A 54 -23.18 48.96 15.85
N LYS A 55 -22.91 49.92 16.75
CA LYS A 55 -21.55 50.43 16.98
C LYS A 55 -20.58 49.33 17.43
N LYS A 56 -21.01 48.45 18.37
CA LYS A 56 -20.20 47.32 18.84
C LYS A 56 -19.85 46.37 17.70
N VAL A 57 -20.81 45.97 16.86
CA VAL A 57 -20.61 45.05 15.78
C VAL A 57 -19.74 45.66 14.68
N LYS A 58 -19.98 46.94 14.30
CA LYS A 58 -19.12 47.68 13.34
C LYS A 58 -17.66 47.69 13.81
N LYS A 59 -17.42 48.00 15.09
CA LYS A 59 -16.05 47.96 15.68
C LYS A 59 -15.42 46.56 15.59
N SER A 60 -16.20 45.50 15.78
CA SER A 60 -15.74 44.12 15.65
C SER A 60 -15.38 43.76 14.20
N ILE A 61 -16.10 44.30 13.21
CA ILE A 61 -15.85 44.15 11.77
C ILE A 61 -14.56 44.85 11.38
N ASP A 62 -14.37 46.10 11.79
CA ASP A 62 -13.24 46.96 11.42
C ASP A 62 -11.88 46.31 11.87
N SER A 63 -11.87 45.65 13.01
CA SER A 63 -10.68 44.97 13.58
C SER A 63 -10.64 43.50 13.30
N TYR A 64 -11.58 42.93 12.53
CA TYR A 64 -11.72 41.49 12.39
C TYR A 64 -10.53 40.86 11.69
N LYS A 65 -10.04 39.77 12.31
CA LYS A 65 -9.02 38.85 11.75
C LYS A 65 -9.40 37.43 12.13
N LEU A 66 -9.46 36.55 11.13
CA LEU A 66 -9.63 35.11 11.33
C LEU A 66 -8.27 34.43 11.22
N LYS A 67 -7.83 33.78 12.29
CA LYS A 67 -6.66 32.88 12.29
C LYS A 67 -7.12 31.45 12.04
N ILE A 68 -6.75 30.89 10.89
CA ILE A 68 -7.02 29.51 10.50
C ILE A 68 -5.81 28.67 10.87
N LYS A 69 -6.04 27.57 11.59
CA LYS A 69 -5.02 26.59 11.96
C LYS A 69 -5.32 25.25 11.28
N GLY A 70 -4.34 24.68 10.60
CA GLY A 70 -4.42 23.40 9.92
C GLY A 70 -3.43 22.37 10.50
N ARG A 71 -3.46 21.16 9.92
CA ARG A 71 -2.49 20.09 10.21
C ARG A 71 -1.06 20.56 9.88
N ASN A 72 -0.07 19.90 10.47
CA ASN A 72 1.37 20.16 10.24
C ASN A 72 1.76 21.63 10.47
N ASN A 73 1.17 22.28 11.48
CA ASN A 73 1.37 23.68 11.83
C ASN A 73 1.02 24.69 10.72
N GLY A 74 0.25 24.26 9.72
CA GLY A 74 -0.23 25.15 8.68
C GLY A 74 -1.12 26.26 9.25
N GLN A 75 -0.90 27.51 8.83
CA GLN A 75 -1.64 28.65 9.33
C GLN A 75 -1.95 29.65 8.22
N LYS A 76 -3.10 30.31 8.31
CA LYS A 76 -3.47 31.45 7.46
C LYS A 76 -4.24 32.47 8.29
N VAL A 77 -3.93 33.73 8.10
CA VAL A 77 -4.73 34.83 8.65
C VAL A 77 -5.44 35.56 7.52
N ILE A 78 -6.70 35.89 7.72
CA ILE A 78 -7.52 36.69 6.80
C ILE A 78 -8.09 37.85 7.61
N SER A 79 -7.92 39.07 7.13
CA SER A 79 -8.55 40.28 7.71
C SER A 79 -9.87 40.56 7.05
N GLY A 80 -10.79 41.21 7.77
CA GLY A 80 -12.08 41.63 7.23
C GLY A 80 -11.95 42.52 6.00
N LYS A 81 -10.94 43.41 5.97
CA LYS A 81 -10.65 44.30 4.84
C LYS A 81 -10.31 43.57 3.54
N GLU A 82 -9.63 42.43 3.63
CA GLU A 82 -9.22 41.64 2.46
C GLU A 82 -10.40 40.96 1.73
N ILE A 83 -11.55 40.87 2.40
CA ILE A 83 -12.75 40.17 1.90
C ILE A 83 -13.99 41.09 1.83
N ASP A 84 -13.79 42.40 1.95
CA ASP A 84 -14.86 43.41 2.01
C ASP A 84 -15.93 43.08 3.07
N LEU A 85 -15.47 42.61 4.25
CA LEU A 85 -16.40 42.32 5.33
C LEU A 85 -17.05 43.61 5.81
N ALA A 86 -18.35 43.68 5.70
CA ALA A 86 -19.13 44.89 6.01
C ALA A 86 -20.36 44.55 6.84
N PHE A 87 -20.88 45.54 7.52
CA PHE A 87 -22.15 45.43 8.20
C PHE A 87 -23.30 45.40 7.17
N LYS A 88 -24.23 44.45 7.32
CA LYS A 88 -25.45 44.39 6.48
C LYS A 88 -26.30 45.63 6.71
N THR A 89 -27.05 45.99 5.71
CA THR A 89 -27.92 47.19 5.72
C THR A 89 -28.71 47.29 7.01
N GLU A 90 -28.80 48.49 7.56
CA GLU A 90 -29.46 48.81 8.84
C GLU A 90 -30.92 48.35 8.93
N SER A 91 -31.65 48.34 7.78
CA SER A 91 -33.05 47.85 7.71
C SER A 91 -33.20 46.44 8.28
N HIS A 92 -32.32 45.49 7.91
CA HIS A 92 -32.44 44.11 8.33
C HIS A 92 -32.28 43.92 9.87
N VAL A 93 -31.36 44.65 10.48
CA VAL A 93 -31.14 44.64 11.92
C VAL A 93 -32.26 45.33 12.66
N LYS A 94 -32.73 46.44 12.09
CA LYS A 94 -33.87 47.23 12.63
C LYS A 94 -35.18 46.43 12.63
N ASP A 95 -35.41 45.65 11.59
CA ASP A 95 -36.57 44.76 11.50
C ASP A 95 -36.51 43.64 12.55
N ALA A 96 -35.31 43.05 12.77
CA ALA A 96 -35.11 42.05 13.83
C ALA A 96 -35.34 42.65 15.23
N TYR A 97 -34.90 43.90 15.45
CA TYR A 97 -35.14 44.64 16.70
C TYR A 97 -36.63 44.87 16.92
N LYS A 98 -37.35 45.42 15.93
CA LYS A 98 -38.81 45.65 15.98
C LYS A 98 -39.54 44.32 16.25
N LYS A 99 -39.20 43.27 15.52
CA LYS A 99 -39.80 41.93 15.69
C LYS A 99 -39.58 41.36 17.10
N GLN A 100 -38.44 41.60 17.72
CA GLN A 100 -38.21 41.20 19.07
C GLN A 100 -39.12 41.94 20.06
N HIS A 101 -39.29 43.26 19.85
CA HIS A 101 -40.10 44.13 20.75
C HIS A 101 -41.61 43.97 20.52
N SER A 102 -42.07 43.29 19.47
CA SER A 102 -43.45 42.83 19.32
C SER A 102 -43.79 41.65 20.24
N GLN A 103 -42.81 41.07 20.95
CA GLN A 103 -42.99 39.98 21.90
C GLN A 103 -42.68 40.44 23.32
N SER A 104 -43.25 39.77 24.34
CA SER A 104 -42.93 40.06 25.73
C SER A 104 -41.49 39.65 26.07
N VAL A 105 -40.76 40.52 26.78
CA VAL A 105 -39.42 40.22 27.29
C VAL A 105 -39.40 38.97 28.19
N PHE A 106 -40.49 38.69 28.87
CA PHE A 106 -40.63 37.53 29.75
C PHE A 106 -40.69 36.22 28.94
N SER A 107 -41.20 36.22 27.71
CA SER A 107 -41.14 35.07 26.84
C SER A 107 -39.72 34.69 26.45
N THR A 108 -38.80 35.64 26.45
CA THR A 108 -37.36 35.41 26.20
C THR A 108 -36.65 34.93 27.49
N ILE A 109 -36.95 35.55 28.63
CA ILE A 109 -36.34 35.19 29.91
C ILE A 109 -36.74 33.78 30.36
N PHE A 110 -38.06 33.49 30.31
CA PHE A 110 -38.61 32.23 30.80
C PHE A 110 -38.82 31.17 29.73
N GLY A 111 -39.02 31.60 28.47
CA GLY A 111 -39.28 30.71 27.32
C GLY A 111 -38.04 30.32 26.51
N GLY A 112 -36.87 30.86 26.84
CA GLY A 112 -35.59 30.50 26.18
C GLY A 112 -35.43 30.97 24.72
N LYS A 113 -36.37 31.77 24.19
CA LYS A 113 -36.30 32.33 22.83
C LYS A 113 -35.20 33.38 22.71
N LYS A 114 -34.11 33.03 21.99
CA LYS A 114 -32.98 33.94 21.77
C LYS A 114 -33.01 34.52 20.37
N THR A 115 -32.85 35.84 20.25
CA THR A 115 -32.74 36.49 18.97
C THR A 115 -31.32 36.41 18.40
N LYS A 116 -31.20 35.82 17.22
CA LYS A 116 -29.91 35.70 16.51
C LYS A 116 -30.05 36.44 15.18
N VAL A 117 -29.16 37.38 14.90
CA VAL A 117 -29.15 38.14 13.66
C VAL A 117 -27.84 37.97 12.95
N THR A 118 -27.88 37.69 11.65
CA THR A 118 -26.71 37.76 10.78
C THR A 118 -26.61 39.18 10.23
N ALA A 119 -25.61 39.91 10.67
CA ALA A 119 -25.47 41.35 10.38
C ALA A 119 -24.23 41.67 9.52
N VAL A 120 -23.56 40.67 9.00
CA VAL A 120 -22.38 40.87 8.14
C VAL A 120 -22.62 40.36 6.73
N ALA A 121 -21.94 41.00 5.77
CA ALA A 121 -21.80 40.54 4.41
C ALA A 121 -20.34 40.56 4.03
N LEU A 122 -19.94 39.73 3.09
CA LEU A 122 -18.59 39.62 2.57
C LEU A 122 -18.57 39.38 1.07
N SER A 123 -17.45 39.66 0.42
CA SER A 123 -17.24 39.32 -0.98
C SER A 123 -16.77 37.87 -1.09
N GLU A 124 -17.67 36.95 -1.47
CA GLU A 124 -17.33 35.56 -1.72
C GLU A 124 -16.18 35.39 -2.74
N GLN A 125 -16.20 36.24 -3.80
CA GLN A 125 -15.17 36.21 -4.84
C GLN A 125 -13.78 36.50 -4.26
N LYS A 126 -13.67 37.57 -3.43
CA LYS A 126 -12.42 37.92 -2.77
C LYS A 126 -11.98 36.83 -1.77
N LEU A 127 -12.92 36.29 -0.99
CA LEU A 127 -12.64 35.18 -0.07
C LEU A 127 -12.11 33.98 -0.82
N LYS A 128 -12.78 33.51 -1.86
CA LYS A 128 -12.34 32.36 -2.68
C LYS A 128 -10.96 32.60 -3.30
N ALA A 129 -10.69 33.83 -3.80
CA ALA A 129 -9.39 34.20 -4.35
C ALA A 129 -8.28 34.13 -3.29
N LYS A 130 -8.52 34.67 -2.08
CA LYS A 130 -7.56 34.64 -0.96
C LYS A 130 -7.29 33.21 -0.47
N LEU A 131 -8.31 32.39 -0.35
CA LEU A 131 -8.17 31.02 0.08
C LEU A 131 -7.44 30.17 -0.97
N LYS A 132 -7.72 30.36 -2.25
CA LYS A 132 -7.00 29.68 -3.35
C LYS A 132 -5.50 29.95 -3.32
N GLN A 133 -5.08 31.14 -2.86
CA GLN A 133 -3.67 31.52 -2.73
C GLN A 133 -3.08 31.15 -1.35
N SER A 134 -3.87 30.56 -0.47
CA SER A 134 -3.41 30.17 0.87
C SER A 134 -2.32 29.08 0.80
N VAL A 135 -1.34 29.18 1.69
CA VAL A 135 -0.36 28.14 1.93
C VAL A 135 -1.00 26.79 2.26
N LEU A 136 -2.18 26.81 2.89
CA LEU A 136 -2.94 25.59 3.21
C LEU A 136 -3.45 24.84 1.96
N ILE A 137 -3.53 25.51 0.81
CA ILE A 137 -3.95 24.92 -0.48
C ILE A 137 -2.79 24.75 -1.45
N LYS A 138 -1.88 25.76 -1.55
CA LYS A 138 -0.77 25.74 -2.51
C LYS A 138 0.49 25.12 -1.96
N GLY A 139 0.66 25.10 -0.64
CA GLY A 139 1.93 24.78 -0.01
C GLY A 139 2.94 25.94 -0.09
N SER A 140 4.13 25.68 0.42
CA SER A 140 5.34 26.52 0.33
C SER A 140 6.56 25.62 0.55
N ASP A 141 7.76 26.20 0.51
CA ASP A 141 9.02 25.49 0.81
C ASP A 141 9.01 24.90 2.23
N THR A 142 8.37 25.58 3.19
CA THR A 142 8.28 25.17 4.59
C THR A 142 6.99 24.42 4.94
N TYR A 143 5.99 24.39 4.07
CA TYR A 143 4.72 23.71 4.27
C TYR A 143 4.32 22.92 3.03
N LYS A 144 4.68 21.65 3.00
CA LYS A 144 4.35 20.76 1.88
C LYS A 144 2.92 20.22 2.02
N ILE A 145 2.21 20.20 0.90
CA ILE A 145 0.90 19.55 0.81
C ILE A 145 1.09 18.06 0.55
N THR A 146 0.64 17.24 1.48
CA THR A 146 0.65 15.77 1.38
C THR A 146 -0.78 15.25 1.22
N LYS A 147 -0.99 14.37 0.24
CA LYS A 147 -2.26 13.65 0.08
C LYS A 147 -2.34 12.53 1.12
N PRO A 148 -3.54 12.13 1.54
CA PRO A 148 -3.69 10.93 2.35
C PRO A 148 -3.20 9.70 1.59
N VAL A 149 -2.59 8.78 2.31
CA VAL A 149 -2.11 7.48 1.82
C VAL A 149 -2.79 6.40 2.65
N ASP A 150 -3.36 5.41 1.98
CA ASP A 150 -4.01 4.29 2.65
C ASP A 150 -3.00 3.45 3.44
N ALA A 151 -3.44 2.88 4.54
CA ALA A 151 -2.70 1.81 5.19
C ALA A 151 -2.52 0.65 4.20
N THR A 152 -1.39 -0.04 4.28
CA THR A 152 -1.05 -1.13 3.36
C THR A 152 -0.26 -2.22 4.07
N ILE A 153 -0.01 -3.32 3.36
CA ILE A 153 0.81 -4.42 3.85
C ILE A 153 2.17 -4.35 3.18
N VAL A 154 3.23 -4.42 3.99
CA VAL A 154 4.62 -4.43 3.53
C VAL A 154 5.38 -5.58 4.19
N TYR A 155 6.37 -6.12 3.48
CA TYR A 155 7.31 -7.06 4.06
C TYR A 155 8.23 -6.36 5.05
N SER A 156 8.32 -6.89 6.27
CA SER A 156 9.28 -6.44 7.27
C SER A 156 10.54 -7.31 7.22
N ALA A 157 11.67 -6.72 6.85
CA ALA A 157 12.95 -7.44 6.79
C ALA A 157 13.42 -7.95 8.17
N ASP A 158 13.09 -7.21 9.23
CA ASP A 158 13.45 -7.58 10.60
C ASP A 158 12.58 -8.72 11.14
N LYS A 159 11.27 -8.66 10.84
CA LYS A 159 10.29 -9.65 11.30
C LYS A 159 10.15 -10.85 10.37
N LYS A 160 10.62 -10.74 9.13
CA LYS A 160 10.53 -11.79 8.09
C LYS A 160 9.10 -12.17 7.69
N TYR A 161 8.11 -11.31 7.96
CA TYR A 161 6.72 -11.48 7.54
C TYR A 161 6.07 -10.15 7.17
N GLY A 162 4.86 -10.19 6.62
CA GLY A 162 4.09 -9.02 6.21
C GLY A 162 3.44 -8.31 7.38
N VAL A 163 3.68 -7.02 7.51
CA VAL A 163 3.12 -6.15 8.55
C VAL A 163 2.28 -5.05 7.94
N ILE A 164 1.30 -4.57 8.71
CA ILE A 164 0.53 -3.39 8.30
C ILE A 164 1.38 -2.14 8.52
N GLN A 165 1.62 -1.43 7.42
CA GLN A 165 2.13 -0.07 7.45
C GLN A 165 0.95 0.88 7.63
N LYS A 166 1.04 1.71 8.68
CA LYS A 166 -0.01 2.66 9.02
C LYS A 166 -0.23 3.68 7.91
N GLU A 167 -1.48 4.14 7.78
CA GLU A 167 -1.89 5.22 6.88
C GLU A 167 -1.18 6.54 7.21
N ASP A 168 -1.06 7.41 6.20
CA ASP A 168 -0.73 8.82 6.39
C ASP A 168 -1.98 9.65 6.10
N GLU A 169 -2.48 10.33 7.10
CA GLU A 169 -3.65 11.19 6.94
C GLU A 169 -3.40 12.42 6.07
N GLY A 170 -2.16 12.80 5.87
CA GLY A 170 -1.79 13.96 5.09
C GLY A 170 -2.40 15.28 5.60
N ASN A 171 -2.31 16.32 4.77
CA ASN A 171 -2.90 17.63 5.05
C ASN A 171 -3.69 18.20 3.85
N TYR A 172 -4.10 17.33 2.92
CA TYR A 172 -4.79 17.71 1.70
C TYR A 172 -6.24 18.08 1.98
N LEU A 173 -6.60 19.37 1.76
CA LEU A 173 -7.93 19.91 2.04
C LEU A 173 -8.97 19.52 0.98
N ASN A 174 -10.18 19.21 1.43
CA ASN A 174 -11.39 19.28 0.63
C ASN A 174 -11.76 20.75 0.45
N ARG A 175 -11.54 21.29 -0.73
CA ARG A 175 -11.69 22.74 -1.00
C ARG A 175 -13.07 23.28 -0.65
N LYS A 176 -14.13 22.52 -0.99
CA LYS A 176 -15.51 22.96 -0.71
C LYS A 176 -15.73 23.05 0.81
N ALA A 177 -15.48 21.96 1.53
CA ALA A 177 -15.65 21.92 2.99
C ALA A 177 -14.78 22.96 3.72
N PHE A 178 -13.56 23.19 3.21
CA PHE A 178 -12.69 24.24 3.74
C PHE A 178 -13.27 25.63 3.55
N TYR A 179 -13.79 25.94 2.35
CA TYR A 179 -14.43 27.24 2.07
C TYR A 179 -15.66 27.45 2.94
N ASP A 180 -16.53 26.45 3.02
CA ASP A 180 -17.75 26.48 3.83
C ASP A 180 -17.41 26.70 5.33
N ALA A 181 -16.38 26.04 5.84
CA ALA A 181 -15.92 26.19 7.23
C ALA A 181 -15.37 27.60 7.52
N VAL A 182 -14.60 28.16 6.58
CA VAL A 182 -14.07 29.52 6.70
C VAL A 182 -15.19 30.55 6.64
N GLU A 183 -16.09 30.46 5.66
CA GLU A 183 -17.24 31.35 5.51
C GLU A 183 -18.11 31.36 6.77
N LYS A 184 -18.49 30.19 7.28
CA LYS A 184 -19.26 30.05 8.53
C LYS A 184 -18.55 30.66 9.73
N SER A 185 -17.21 30.59 9.78
CA SER A 185 -16.41 31.20 10.85
C SER A 185 -16.42 32.73 10.74
N ILE A 186 -16.34 33.27 9.52
CA ILE A 186 -16.41 34.72 9.26
C ILE A 186 -17.81 35.25 9.57
N GLU A 187 -18.86 34.60 9.10
CA GLU A 187 -20.25 34.97 9.42
C GLU A 187 -20.53 35.01 10.91
N SER A 188 -19.88 34.16 11.69
CA SER A 188 -19.99 34.14 13.16
C SER A 188 -19.00 35.08 13.85
N LEU A 189 -18.22 35.90 13.11
CA LEU A 189 -17.13 36.75 13.61
C LEU A 189 -16.17 36.00 14.57
N SER A 190 -15.93 34.73 14.31
CA SER A 190 -14.97 33.93 15.08
C SER A 190 -13.55 34.37 14.73
N ASN A 191 -12.70 34.58 15.73
CA ASN A 191 -11.31 35.00 15.51
C ASN A 191 -10.37 33.84 15.21
N THR A 192 -10.82 32.60 15.44
CA THR A 192 -10.03 31.39 15.21
C THR A 192 -10.88 30.28 14.59
N LEU A 193 -10.30 29.59 13.62
CA LEU A 193 -10.83 28.36 13.04
C LEU A 193 -9.76 27.28 13.14
N ASN A 194 -10.05 26.22 13.90
CA ASN A 194 -9.19 25.04 13.96
C ASN A 194 -9.74 23.96 13.03
N LEU A 195 -9.06 23.72 11.92
CA LEU A 195 -9.45 22.71 10.92
C LEU A 195 -9.20 21.27 11.39
N THR A 196 -8.40 21.08 12.46
CA THR A 196 -8.13 19.76 13.03
C THR A 196 -9.18 19.30 14.04
N ASP A 197 -10.16 20.16 14.35
CA ASP A 197 -11.31 19.79 15.17
C ASP A 197 -12.34 19.03 14.31
N GLU A 198 -12.17 17.71 14.25
CA GLU A 198 -13.01 16.85 13.41
C GLU A 198 -14.48 16.83 13.82
N LYS A 199 -14.80 17.11 15.06
CA LYS A 199 -16.20 17.23 15.51
C LYS A 199 -16.90 18.42 14.87
N LYS A 200 -16.17 19.50 14.62
CA LYS A 200 -16.70 20.72 13.99
C LYS A 200 -16.52 20.76 12.48
N ASN A 201 -15.46 20.10 11.99
CA ASN A 201 -15.05 20.13 10.59
C ASN A 201 -14.71 18.72 10.06
N PRO A 202 -15.65 17.76 10.07
CA PRO A 202 -15.38 16.34 9.82
C PRO A 202 -14.82 16.05 8.42
N ASP A 203 -15.17 16.89 7.43
CA ASP A 203 -14.87 16.63 6.01
C ASP A 203 -13.87 17.63 5.41
N VAL A 204 -13.22 18.44 6.27
CA VAL A 204 -12.30 19.49 5.82
C VAL A 204 -11.03 18.91 5.19
N TYR A 205 -10.56 17.77 5.66
CA TYR A 205 -9.45 17.05 5.05
C TYR A 205 -9.94 15.86 4.23
N LYS A 206 -9.24 15.57 3.14
CA LYS A 206 -9.38 14.26 2.51
C LYS A 206 -8.83 13.22 3.46
N LYS A 207 -9.50 12.08 3.53
CA LYS A 207 -9.13 10.96 4.42
C LYS A 207 -8.55 9.80 3.61
N PRO A 208 -7.71 8.95 4.22
CA PRO A 208 -7.39 7.64 3.66
C PRO A 208 -8.66 6.83 3.41
N GLY A 209 -8.60 5.97 2.42
CA GLY A 209 -9.70 5.03 2.14
C GLY A 209 -9.62 3.75 2.98
N LEU A 210 -8.44 3.48 3.59
CA LEU A 210 -8.19 2.29 4.39
C LEU A 210 -7.28 2.64 5.57
N TYR A 211 -7.67 2.24 6.77
CA TYR A 211 -6.93 2.47 8.02
C TYR A 211 -6.28 1.19 8.53
N HIS A 212 -5.24 1.32 9.36
CA HIS A 212 -4.46 0.19 9.89
C HIS A 212 -5.27 -0.75 10.80
N ASP A 213 -6.38 -0.31 11.35
CA ASP A 213 -7.29 -1.06 12.21
C ASP A 213 -8.51 -1.62 11.50
N ASP A 214 -8.67 -1.36 10.19
CA ASP A 214 -9.75 -1.92 9.37
C ASP A 214 -9.65 -3.45 9.27
N GLU A 215 -10.77 -4.13 9.45
CA GLU A 215 -10.84 -5.60 9.41
C GLU A 215 -10.48 -6.16 8.02
N GLU A 216 -10.84 -5.45 6.96
CA GLU A 216 -10.47 -5.81 5.59
C GLU A 216 -8.94 -5.84 5.41
N LEU A 217 -8.22 -4.89 5.99
CA LEU A 217 -6.77 -4.85 5.90
C LEU A 217 -6.11 -5.95 6.72
N LYS A 218 -6.65 -6.28 7.89
CA LYS A 218 -6.19 -7.42 8.70
C LYS A 218 -6.39 -8.75 7.97
N GLN A 219 -7.54 -8.93 7.32
CA GLN A 219 -7.80 -10.11 6.49
C GLN A 219 -6.85 -10.20 5.30
N MET A 220 -6.56 -9.05 4.65
CA MET A 220 -5.55 -8.99 3.60
C MET A 220 -4.15 -9.34 4.11
N GLN A 221 -3.77 -8.91 5.33
CA GLN A 221 -2.50 -9.27 5.94
C GLN A 221 -2.40 -10.77 6.18
N THR A 222 -3.47 -11.40 6.68
CA THR A 222 -3.54 -12.85 6.84
C THR A 222 -3.26 -13.55 5.50
N THR A 223 -4.00 -13.17 4.45
CA THR A 223 -3.81 -13.75 3.11
C THR A 223 -2.41 -13.48 2.53
N TYR A 224 -1.85 -12.31 2.81
CA TYR A 224 -0.46 -11.99 2.42
C TYR A 224 0.54 -12.93 3.08
N ASN A 225 0.40 -13.17 4.39
CA ASN A 225 1.27 -14.04 5.15
C ASN A 225 1.06 -15.53 4.81
N GLU A 226 -0.14 -15.94 4.44
CA GLU A 226 -0.41 -17.28 3.88
C GLU A 226 0.39 -17.52 2.60
N TYR A 227 0.48 -16.55 1.68
CA TYR A 227 1.34 -16.68 0.50
C TYR A 227 2.83 -16.52 0.80
N LEU A 228 3.18 -15.62 1.70
CA LEU A 228 4.57 -15.27 1.99
C LEU A 228 5.31 -16.35 2.77
N LEU A 229 4.65 -16.95 3.78
CA LEU A 229 5.26 -17.85 4.74
C LEU A 229 5.32 -19.30 4.23
N HIS A 230 5.61 -19.45 2.95
CA HIS A 230 6.03 -20.70 2.37
C HIS A 230 7.57 -20.80 2.37
N PHE A 231 8.10 -21.91 2.81
CA PHE A 231 9.51 -22.27 2.67
C PHE A 231 9.59 -23.52 1.78
N ILE A 232 9.68 -23.32 0.46
CA ILE A 232 9.79 -24.41 -0.49
C ILE A 232 11.26 -24.69 -0.73
N GLN A 233 11.72 -25.86 -0.29
CA GLN A 233 13.12 -26.23 -0.32
C GLN A 233 13.35 -27.44 -1.24
N TRP A 234 14.22 -27.29 -2.22
CA TRP A 234 14.72 -28.41 -3.05
C TRP A 234 16.00 -28.95 -2.48
N ASP A 235 16.01 -30.26 -2.21
CA ASP A 235 17.22 -30.99 -1.93
C ASP A 235 17.92 -31.34 -3.25
N MET A 236 19.03 -30.67 -3.50
CA MET A 236 19.82 -30.82 -4.71
C MET A 236 20.81 -32.00 -4.61
N GLY A 237 20.95 -32.63 -3.44
CA GLY A 237 22.00 -33.60 -3.12
C GLY A 237 23.31 -32.96 -2.66
N ASN A 238 24.24 -33.78 -2.16
CA ASN A 238 25.55 -33.32 -1.65
C ASN A 238 25.44 -32.19 -0.60
N ASN A 239 24.42 -32.22 0.26
CA ASN A 239 24.10 -31.18 1.26
C ASN A 239 23.78 -29.78 0.70
N VAL A 240 23.55 -29.68 -0.59
CA VAL A 240 23.11 -28.41 -1.25
C VAL A 240 21.59 -28.33 -1.24
N LYS A 241 21.09 -27.25 -0.72
CA LYS A 241 19.64 -26.93 -0.67
C LYS A 241 19.40 -25.60 -1.30
N GLU A 242 18.29 -25.46 -2.00
CA GLU A 242 17.80 -24.19 -2.54
C GLU A 242 16.41 -23.94 -2.00
N THR A 243 16.15 -22.72 -1.52
CA THR A 243 14.89 -22.40 -0.85
C THR A 243 14.24 -21.16 -1.49
N LEU A 244 12.99 -21.31 -1.91
CA LEU A 244 12.09 -20.20 -2.19
C LEU A 244 11.33 -19.89 -0.90
N GLY A 245 11.66 -18.79 -0.26
CA GLY A 245 11.09 -18.37 1.01
C GLY A 245 10.69 -16.89 0.99
N PRO A 246 10.34 -16.31 2.16
CA PRO A 246 9.80 -14.95 2.28
C PRO A 246 10.63 -13.86 1.59
N ASP A 247 11.97 -13.94 1.66
CA ASP A 247 12.84 -12.94 1.03
C ASP A 247 12.70 -12.86 -0.50
N ALA A 248 12.28 -13.96 -1.14
CA ALA A 248 11.99 -13.99 -2.58
C ALA A 248 10.49 -13.84 -2.86
N LEU A 249 9.62 -14.47 -2.05
CA LEU A 249 8.17 -14.45 -2.24
C LEU A 249 7.54 -13.07 -2.05
N LYS A 250 8.14 -12.18 -1.24
CA LYS A 250 7.66 -10.79 -1.09
C LYS A 250 7.49 -10.06 -2.42
N ASP A 251 8.38 -10.34 -3.39
CA ASP A 251 8.35 -9.72 -4.71
C ASP A 251 7.37 -10.44 -5.68
N CYS A 252 6.80 -11.56 -5.23
CA CYS A 252 5.83 -12.36 -5.97
C CYS A 252 4.38 -12.16 -5.48
N ILE A 253 4.12 -11.24 -4.55
CA ILE A 253 2.79 -11.01 -3.99
C ILE A 253 2.35 -9.58 -4.31
N LYS A 254 1.17 -9.45 -4.92
CA LYS A 254 0.55 -8.16 -5.26
C LYS A 254 -0.54 -7.82 -4.28
N VAL A 255 -0.41 -6.66 -3.64
CA VAL A 255 -1.42 -6.06 -2.76
C VAL A 255 -2.15 -4.94 -3.50
N ASN A 256 -3.47 -4.96 -3.49
CA ASN A 256 -4.31 -3.89 -4.03
C ASN A 256 -5.30 -3.43 -2.97
N THR A 257 -4.96 -2.34 -2.27
CA THR A 257 -5.77 -1.76 -1.20
C THR A 257 -7.12 -1.24 -1.68
N LYS A 258 -7.20 -0.72 -2.90
CA LYS A 258 -8.46 -0.21 -3.47
C LYS A 258 -9.48 -1.31 -3.78
N ARG A 259 -9.02 -2.52 -4.09
CA ARG A 259 -9.88 -3.67 -4.39
C ARG A 259 -9.91 -4.68 -3.25
N HIS A 260 -9.24 -4.39 -2.16
CA HIS A 260 -9.07 -5.26 -0.99
C HIS A 260 -8.65 -6.68 -1.39
N THR A 261 -7.63 -6.79 -2.25
CA THR A 261 -7.15 -8.08 -2.75
C THR A 261 -5.66 -8.27 -2.58
N VAL A 262 -5.29 -9.49 -2.22
CA VAL A 262 -3.92 -9.99 -2.24
C VAL A 262 -3.85 -11.18 -3.20
N LYS A 263 -2.88 -11.19 -4.10
CA LYS A 263 -2.74 -12.23 -5.11
C LYS A 263 -1.28 -12.60 -5.33
N LEU A 264 -1.04 -13.89 -5.54
CA LEU A 264 0.26 -14.37 -6.00
C LEU A 264 0.47 -13.98 -7.47
N ASP A 265 1.62 -13.39 -7.77
CA ASP A 265 2.08 -13.06 -9.13
C ASP A 265 2.82 -14.26 -9.72
N GLN A 266 2.10 -15.17 -10.34
CA GLN A 266 2.69 -16.38 -10.93
C GLN A 266 3.86 -16.09 -11.87
N PRO A 267 3.82 -15.10 -12.79
CA PRO A 267 4.98 -14.75 -13.63
C PRO A 267 6.24 -14.38 -12.82
N ALA A 268 6.10 -13.73 -11.67
CA ALA A 268 7.23 -13.41 -10.82
C ALA A 268 7.83 -14.66 -10.18
N VAL A 269 6.99 -15.61 -9.75
CA VAL A 269 7.45 -16.93 -9.24
C VAL A 269 8.17 -17.70 -10.36
N GLU A 270 7.62 -17.74 -11.56
CA GLU A 270 8.23 -18.42 -12.73
C GLU A 270 9.60 -17.84 -13.08
N LYS A 271 9.75 -16.53 -13.01
CA LYS A 271 11.03 -15.84 -13.25
C LYS A 271 12.09 -16.25 -12.20
N TRP A 272 11.70 -16.37 -10.95
CA TRP A 272 12.62 -16.88 -9.91
C TRP A 272 13.01 -18.32 -10.17
N LEU A 273 12.03 -19.17 -10.54
CA LEU A 273 12.27 -20.58 -10.88
C LEU A 273 13.15 -20.76 -12.12
N GLU A 274 13.02 -19.88 -13.12
CA GLU A 274 13.93 -19.87 -14.26
C GLU A 274 15.38 -19.63 -13.81
N SER A 275 15.59 -18.63 -12.97
CA SER A 275 16.92 -18.34 -12.41
C SER A 275 17.46 -19.51 -11.59
N PHE A 276 16.62 -20.16 -10.80
CA PHE A 276 16.95 -21.38 -10.08
C PHE A 276 17.37 -22.51 -11.01
N CYS A 277 16.59 -22.79 -12.06
CA CYS A 277 16.91 -23.83 -13.04
C CYS A 277 18.23 -23.55 -13.77
N LEU A 278 18.46 -22.30 -14.18
CA LEU A 278 19.70 -21.87 -14.84
C LEU A 278 20.92 -21.96 -13.91
N LYS A 279 20.76 -21.67 -12.63
CA LYS A 279 21.82 -21.80 -11.62
C LYS A 279 22.41 -23.22 -11.59
N TYR A 280 21.60 -24.25 -11.79
CA TYR A 280 22.00 -25.64 -11.71
C TYR A 280 22.15 -26.34 -13.05
N LYS A 281 21.98 -25.62 -14.15
CA LYS A 281 22.14 -26.16 -15.51
C LYS A 281 23.62 -26.37 -15.82
N THR A 282 23.94 -27.58 -16.34
CA THR A 282 25.24 -27.90 -16.93
C THR A 282 25.12 -28.42 -18.37
N GLN A 283 23.90 -28.64 -18.86
CA GLN A 283 23.66 -29.06 -20.23
C GLN A 283 24.25 -28.05 -21.21
N GLY A 284 25.11 -28.54 -22.12
CA GLY A 284 25.71 -27.75 -23.19
C GLY A 284 26.79 -26.75 -22.79
N ILE A 285 27.20 -26.71 -21.50
CA ILE A 285 28.28 -25.81 -21.07
C ILE A 285 29.62 -26.21 -21.70
N ALA A 286 30.55 -25.25 -21.79
CA ALA A 286 31.91 -25.54 -22.21
C ALA A 286 32.65 -26.38 -21.14
N ARG A 287 33.28 -27.45 -21.57
CA ARG A 287 34.14 -28.33 -20.73
C ARG A 287 35.53 -28.36 -21.24
N THR A 288 36.52 -28.34 -20.35
CA THR A 288 37.90 -28.53 -20.71
C THR A 288 38.15 -30.02 -20.89
N PHE A 289 38.58 -30.43 -22.08
CA PHE A 289 38.81 -31.80 -22.47
C PHE A 289 40.25 -31.99 -22.95
N LYS A 290 40.89 -33.06 -22.49
CA LYS A 290 42.19 -33.49 -22.98
C LYS A 290 41.96 -34.60 -24.03
N THR A 291 42.26 -34.32 -25.29
CA THR A 291 42.06 -35.23 -26.41
C THR A 291 42.98 -36.43 -26.33
N HIS A 292 42.72 -37.46 -27.18
CA HIS A 292 43.61 -38.61 -27.38
C HIS A 292 45.04 -38.18 -27.69
N SER A 293 45.20 -37.15 -28.55
CA SER A 293 46.50 -36.58 -28.92
C SER A 293 47.21 -35.81 -27.78
N GLY A 294 46.58 -35.68 -26.62
CA GLY A 294 47.09 -34.93 -25.46
C GLY A 294 46.82 -33.44 -25.47
N LYS A 295 46.21 -32.87 -26.49
CA LYS A 295 45.86 -31.47 -26.63
C LYS A 295 44.71 -31.11 -25.67
N LYS A 296 44.80 -30.03 -24.94
CA LYS A 296 43.68 -29.46 -24.15
C LYS A 296 42.85 -28.55 -25.04
N ILE A 297 41.56 -28.82 -25.13
CA ILE A 297 40.61 -28.04 -25.88
C ILE A 297 39.38 -27.70 -25.02
N LYS A 298 38.61 -26.71 -25.40
CA LYS A 298 37.26 -26.44 -24.82
C LYS A 298 36.21 -26.97 -25.82
N VAL A 299 35.38 -27.91 -25.31
CA VAL A 299 34.25 -28.45 -26.08
C VAL A 299 32.96 -27.89 -25.47
N SER A 300 32.16 -27.21 -26.30
CA SER A 300 30.87 -26.63 -25.91
C SER A 300 29.76 -27.13 -26.82
N GLY A 301 28.53 -27.04 -26.37
CA GLY A 301 27.36 -27.53 -27.08
C GLY A 301 27.09 -29.02 -26.82
N GLY A 302 26.23 -29.60 -27.65
CA GLY A 302 25.65 -30.91 -27.37
C GLY A 302 24.51 -30.85 -26.36
N ASP A 303 24.02 -32.00 -25.98
CA ASP A 303 22.87 -32.14 -25.09
C ASP A 303 23.19 -32.81 -23.77
N TYR A 304 24.45 -33.12 -23.54
CA TYR A 304 24.92 -33.72 -22.28
C TYR A 304 24.91 -32.74 -21.12
N GLY A 305 24.51 -33.22 -19.96
CA GLY A 305 24.61 -32.53 -18.67
C GLY A 305 23.28 -32.41 -17.95
N TRP A 306 23.33 -31.80 -16.78
CA TRP A 306 22.16 -31.62 -15.92
C TRP A 306 21.27 -30.47 -16.42
N ARG A 307 19.98 -30.74 -16.47
CA ARG A 307 18.94 -29.74 -16.73
C ARG A 307 17.70 -30.09 -15.94
N ILE A 308 17.29 -29.19 -15.07
CA ILE A 308 16.02 -29.29 -14.34
C ILE A 308 14.86 -29.14 -15.34
N ASP A 309 13.82 -29.94 -15.17
CA ASP A 309 12.59 -29.86 -15.94
C ASP A 309 11.77 -28.66 -15.44
N TYR A 310 11.83 -27.57 -16.19
CA TYR A 310 11.24 -26.29 -15.80
C TYR A 310 9.73 -26.38 -15.58
N ASP A 311 9.01 -27.04 -16.51
CA ASP A 311 7.54 -27.15 -16.42
C ASP A 311 7.11 -27.94 -15.17
N LYS A 312 7.84 -29.02 -14.86
CA LYS A 312 7.56 -29.83 -13.67
C LYS A 312 7.88 -29.09 -12.37
N VAL A 313 8.95 -28.30 -12.35
CA VAL A 313 9.30 -27.48 -11.18
C VAL A 313 8.25 -26.39 -10.96
N ILE A 314 7.77 -25.72 -12.03
CA ILE A 314 6.65 -24.78 -11.92
C ILE A 314 5.42 -25.48 -11.32
N ALA A 315 5.03 -26.62 -11.90
CA ALA A 315 3.83 -27.34 -11.45
C ALA A 315 3.93 -27.76 -9.97
N GLN A 316 5.10 -28.26 -9.53
CA GLN A 316 5.36 -28.62 -8.13
C GLN A 316 5.27 -27.39 -7.21
N THR A 317 5.90 -26.29 -7.60
CA THR A 317 5.94 -25.04 -6.82
C THR A 317 4.56 -24.43 -6.70
N MET A 318 3.85 -24.30 -7.81
CA MET A 318 2.49 -23.73 -7.80
C MET A 318 1.50 -24.60 -7.03
N LYS A 319 1.69 -25.93 -7.03
CA LYS A 319 0.89 -26.84 -6.19
C LYS A 319 1.19 -26.61 -4.70
N ALA A 320 2.43 -26.41 -4.32
CA ALA A 320 2.83 -26.11 -2.95
C ALA A 320 2.27 -24.76 -2.48
N LEU A 321 2.42 -23.69 -3.29
CA LEU A 321 1.97 -22.34 -2.96
C LEU A 321 0.43 -22.19 -2.92
N LYS A 322 -0.31 -23.07 -3.55
CA LYS A 322 -1.80 -23.11 -3.49
C LYS A 322 -2.34 -23.75 -2.21
N LYS A 323 -1.51 -24.52 -1.50
CA LYS A 323 -1.90 -25.14 -0.24
C LYS A 323 -1.54 -24.18 0.88
N ALA A 324 -2.52 -23.50 1.48
CA ALA A 324 -2.26 -22.64 2.62
C ALA A 324 -1.48 -23.38 3.72
N PRO A 325 -0.45 -22.75 4.29
CA PRO A 325 0.25 -23.29 5.46
C PRO A 325 -0.70 -23.40 6.65
N ASP A 326 -0.32 -24.19 7.64
CA ASP A 326 -1.07 -24.29 8.89
C ASP A 326 -1.13 -22.95 9.62
N GLU A 327 -2.33 -22.49 9.99
CA GLU A 327 -2.55 -21.19 10.65
C GLU A 327 -1.80 -21.09 11.98
N SER A 328 -1.70 -22.20 12.73
CA SER A 328 -0.96 -22.23 13.99
C SER A 328 0.55 -22.07 13.78
N ALA A 329 1.08 -22.64 12.69
CA ALA A 329 2.48 -22.49 12.31
C ALA A 329 2.78 -21.04 11.85
N ILE A 330 1.88 -20.41 11.09
CA ILE A 330 1.98 -18.99 10.72
C ILE A 330 2.06 -18.13 12.00
N LYS A 331 1.11 -18.29 12.92
CA LYS A 331 1.07 -17.53 14.18
C LYS A 331 2.31 -17.77 15.07
N ALA A 332 2.81 -18.97 15.10
CA ALA A 332 4.04 -19.30 15.83
C ALA A 332 5.25 -18.55 15.21
N TYR A 333 5.36 -18.56 13.89
CA TYR A 333 6.43 -17.87 13.18
C TYR A 333 6.32 -16.34 13.31
N GLU A 334 5.12 -15.76 13.22
CA GLU A 334 4.90 -14.31 13.43
C GLU A 334 5.29 -13.87 14.84
N LYS A 335 5.12 -14.75 15.83
CA LYS A 335 5.53 -14.49 17.21
C LYS A 335 7.05 -14.60 17.40
N ASP A 336 7.67 -15.59 16.76
CA ASP A 336 9.09 -15.88 16.85
C ASP A 336 9.60 -16.45 15.52
N PRO A 337 10.24 -15.64 14.65
CA PRO A 337 10.79 -16.07 13.35
C PRO A 337 12.07 -16.92 13.52
N SER A 338 12.00 -17.97 14.33
CA SER A 338 13.09 -18.90 14.58
C SER A 338 13.20 -19.98 13.48
N LYS A 339 14.35 -20.65 13.43
CA LYS A 339 14.56 -21.81 12.54
C LYS A 339 13.64 -22.99 12.86
N GLU A 340 13.23 -23.15 14.10
CA GLU A 340 12.28 -24.18 14.52
C GLU A 340 10.88 -23.91 13.92
N ASN A 341 10.39 -22.68 14.03
CA ASN A 341 9.11 -22.29 13.47
C ASN A 341 9.14 -22.26 11.93
N GLU A 342 10.29 -21.91 11.30
CA GLU A 342 10.49 -22.05 9.85
C GLU A 342 10.31 -23.51 9.40
N GLN A 343 10.80 -24.48 10.19
CA GLN A 343 10.70 -25.90 9.86
C GLN A 343 9.24 -26.40 9.81
N ALA A 344 8.34 -25.81 10.61
CA ALA A 344 6.91 -26.13 10.58
C ALA A 344 6.22 -25.64 9.28
N LEU A 345 6.79 -24.63 8.62
CA LEU A 345 6.31 -24.05 7.37
C LEU A 345 7.03 -24.61 6.12
N LEU A 346 7.98 -25.56 6.33
CA LEU A 346 8.81 -26.08 5.27
C LEU A 346 8.10 -27.12 4.41
N THR A 347 8.16 -26.95 3.10
CA THR A 347 7.79 -27.97 2.10
C THR A 347 9.05 -28.45 1.40
N SER A 348 9.44 -29.70 1.67
CA SER A 348 10.61 -30.31 1.02
C SER A 348 10.24 -30.93 -0.33
N LEU A 349 10.97 -30.58 -1.37
CA LEU A 349 10.84 -31.11 -2.73
C LEU A 349 12.15 -31.71 -3.21
N LYS A 350 12.05 -32.54 -4.26
CA LYS A 350 13.21 -32.98 -5.04
C LYS A 350 13.08 -32.42 -6.44
N PRO A 351 14.17 -31.91 -7.04
CA PRO A 351 14.12 -31.43 -8.41
C PRO A 351 13.88 -32.57 -9.38
N VAL A 352 13.05 -32.35 -10.39
CA VAL A 352 12.86 -33.27 -11.51
C VAL A 352 13.79 -32.81 -12.62
N TYR A 353 14.58 -33.72 -13.14
CA TYR A 353 15.53 -33.42 -14.20
C TYR A 353 15.01 -33.94 -15.56
N SER A 354 15.07 -33.11 -16.59
CA SER A 354 14.85 -33.49 -17.98
C SER A 354 16.11 -34.15 -18.59
N HIS A 355 17.30 -33.75 -18.11
CA HIS A 355 18.57 -34.32 -18.49
C HIS A 355 19.43 -34.49 -17.23
N LYS A 356 20.26 -35.55 -17.22
CA LYS A 356 21.15 -35.87 -16.09
C LYS A 356 22.57 -36.06 -16.62
N GLY A 357 23.54 -35.48 -15.90
CA GLY A 357 24.94 -35.79 -16.06
C GLY A 357 25.37 -36.99 -15.20
N TYR A 358 26.60 -37.40 -15.29
CA TYR A 358 27.20 -38.55 -14.55
C TYR A 358 27.23 -38.27 -13.04
N ARG A 359 27.66 -37.06 -12.65
CA ARG A 359 27.68 -36.59 -11.27
C ARG A 359 27.34 -35.13 -11.19
N MET A 360 26.93 -34.67 -10.03
CA MET A 360 26.74 -33.23 -9.78
C MET A 360 27.92 -32.72 -8.97
N ASP A 361 28.62 -31.73 -9.51
CA ASP A 361 29.70 -31.01 -8.82
C ASP A 361 29.35 -29.53 -8.76
N TYR A 362 28.96 -29.04 -7.58
CA TYR A 362 28.55 -27.67 -7.37
C TYR A 362 29.70 -26.68 -7.29
N THR A 363 30.95 -27.18 -7.12
CA THR A 363 32.16 -26.35 -7.06
C THR A 363 32.75 -26.15 -8.45
N ASN A 364 32.62 -27.16 -9.31
CA ASN A 364 33.05 -27.07 -10.71
C ASN A 364 32.07 -27.81 -11.64
N LYS A 365 31.18 -27.05 -12.25
CA LYS A 365 30.17 -27.58 -13.16
C LYS A 365 30.72 -28.36 -14.35
N GLN A 366 31.99 -28.15 -14.72
CA GLN A 366 32.63 -28.88 -15.83
C GLN A 366 32.98 -30.32 -15.47
N ASN A 367 32.94 -30.71 -14.16
CA ASN A 367 33.23 -32.03 -13.68
C ASN A 367 32.01 -32.96 -13.68
N ASP A 368 30.96 -32.63 -14.34
CA ASP A 368 29.67 -33.35 -14.31
C ASP A 368 29.62 -34.60 -15.20
N TRP A 369 30.67 -34.92 -15.90
CA TRP A 369 30.77 -36.04 -16.85
C TRP A 369 31.80 -37.12 -16.45
N ASP A 370 31.68 -38.32 -17.07
CA ASP A 370 32.55 -39.43 -16.80
C ASP A 370 33.82 -39.37 -17.67
N THR A 371 34.90 -38.90 -17.08
CA THR A 371 36.21 -38.80 -17.73
C THR A 371 36.95 -40.15 -17.86
N GLN A 372 36.35 -41.23 -17.36
CA GLN A 372 36.96 -42.58 -17.39
C GLN A 372 36.29 -43.46 -18.45
N ASN A 373 35.01 -43.21 -18.80
CA ASN A 373 34.24 -44.00 -19.72
C ASN A 373 33.58 -43.09 -20.75
N TYR A 374 34.21 -42.91 -21.87
CA TYR A 374 33.72 -42.02 -22.94
C TYR A 374 34.19 -42.48 -24.33
N SER A 375 33.55 -41.96 -25.37
CA SER A 375 34.02 -42.05 -26.75
C SER A 375 34.38 -40.64 -27.22
N GLU A 376 35.55 -40.54 -27.87
CA GLU A 376 36.01 -39.32 -28.54
C GLU A 376 35.90 -39.53 -30.04
N VAL A 377 35.37 -38.58 -30.76
CA VAL A 377 35.36 -38.52 -32.21
C VAL A 377 36.16 -37.31 -32.66
N ASP A 378 37.33 -37.51 -33.21
CA ASP A 378 38.14 -36.46 -33.79
C ASP A 378 37.68 -36.22 -35.23
N LEU A 379 36.99 -35.10 -35.43
CA LEU A 379 36.44 -34.75 -36.74
C LEU A 379 37.54 -34.37 -37.73
N SER A 380 38.69 -33.93 -37.27
CA SER A 380 39.82 -33.55 -38.12
C SER A 380 40.62 -34.78 -38.60
N ALA A 381 40.87 -35.71 -37.67
CA ALA A 381 41.57 -36.93 -37.97
C ALA A 381 40.65 -38.01 -38.62
N GLN A 382 39.33 -37.83 -38.53
CA GLN A 382 38.35 -38.85 -38.91
C GLN A 382 38.56 -40.18 -38.15
N GLU A 383 38.72 -40.08 -36.84
CA GLU A 383 39.01 -41.19 -35.94
C GLU A 383 38.08 -41.24 -34.72
N VAL A 384 37.76 -42.41 -34.25
CA VAL A 384 37.02 -42.67 -33.01
C VAL A 384 37.88 -43.38 -32.00
N PHE A 385 37.89 -42.91 -30.78
CA PHE A 385 38.57 -43.51 -29.65
C PHE A 385 37.57 -43.87 -28.57
N VAL A 386 37.62 -45.09 -28.01
CA VAL A 386 36.76 -45.53 -26.90
C VAL A 386 37.59 -45.82 -25.67
N TYR A 387 37.25 -45.14 -24.58
CA TYR A 387 37.90 -45.29 -23.29
C TYR A 387 37.00 -46.02 -22.33
N LYS A 388 37.54 -46.94 -21.55
CA LYS A 388 36.92 -47.66 -20.45
C LYS A 388 37.87 -47.70 -19.25
N LYS A 389 37.43 -47.26 -18.09
CA LYS A 389 38.25 -47.16 -16.89
C LYS A 389 39.56 -46.37 -17.14
N GLY A 390 39.51 -45.32 -17.92
CA GLY A 390 40.64 -44.48 -18.30
C GLY A 390 41.65 -45.11 -19.27
N LYS A 391 41.39 -46.32 -19.80
CA LYS A 391 42.24 -47.00 -20.78
C LYS A 391 41.59 -47.01 -22.17
N LEU A 392 42.36 -46.77 -23.19
CA LEU A 392 41.93 -46.94 -24.59
C LEU A 392 41.63 -48.41 -24.84
N VAL A 393 40.40 -48.76 -25.21
CA VAL A 393 39.99 -50.15 -25.44
C VAL A 393 39.65 -50.40 -26.92
N PHE A 394 39.41 -49.36 -27.69
CA PHE A 394 39.10 -49.46 -29.13
C PHE A 394 39.44 -48.17 -29.86
N SER A 395 39.94 -48.26 -31.10
CA SER A 395 40.05 -47.12 -32.03
C SER A 395 39.78 -47.59 -33.45
N THR A 396 39.26 -46.71 -34.27
CA THR A 396 38.99 -46.95 -35.68
C THR A 396 38.84 -45.64 -36.43
N THR A 397 39.05 -45.69 -37.75
CA THR A 397 38.69 -44.59 -38.64
C THR A 397 37.17 -44.47 -38.75
N CYS A 398 36.68 -43.27 -39.03
CA CYS A 398 35.25 -42.97 -39.26
C CYS A 398 35.08 -41.98 -40.42
N ILE A 399 33.87 -41.89 -40.89
CA ILE A 399 33.43 -40.82 -41.83
C ILE A 399 32.42 -39.96 -41.10
N THR A 400 32.74 -38.69 -41.01
CA THR A 400 31.81 -37.70 -40.43
C THR A 400 30.96 -37.02 -41.49
N GLY A 401 29.97 -36.25 -41.05
CA GLY A 401 29.08 -35.55 -41.94
C GLY A 401 29.83 -34.57 -42.87
N LYS A 402 29.30 -34.40 -44.07
CA LYS A 402 29.85 -33.47 -45.08
C LYS A 402 29.93 -32.07 -44.48
N ALA A 403 31.00 -31.33 -44.78
CA ALA A 403 31.25 -29.98 -44.30
C ALA A 403 30.31 -28.93 -44.94
N THR A 404 29.00 -29.16 -44.85
CA THR A 404 27.92 -28.22 -45.22
C THR A 404 27.05 -27.93 -44.02
N PRO A 405 26.42 -26.74 -43.91
CA PRO A 405 25.66 -26.33 -42.72
C PRO A 405 24.56 -27.32 -42.29
N ASP A 406 23.99 -28.03 -43.24
CA ASP A 406 22.91 -29.04 -43.07
C ASP A 406 23.41 -30.43 -42.68
N ARG A 407 24.68 -30.77 -43.01
CA ARG A 407 25.23 -32.15 -42.86
C ARG A 407 26.45 -32.24 -41.96
N ILE A 408 27.01 -31.13 -41.51
CA ILE A 408 28.21 -31.15 -40.68
C ILE A 408 27.94 -31.83 -39.32
N THR A 409 28.84 -32.75 -38.94
CA THR A 409 28.86 -33.29 -37.60
C THR A 409 29.20 -32.18 -36.58
N ARG A 410 28.26 -31.85 -35.73
CA ARG A 410 28.42 -30.77 -34.77
C ARG A 410 29.33 -31.19 -33.62
N THR A 411 30.25 -30.31 -33.22
CA THR A 411 31.06 -30.51 -32.02
C THR A 411 30.17 -30.33 -30.76
N GLY A 412 30.49 -31.07 -29.68
CA GLY A 412 29.75 -31.00 -28.45
C GLY A 412 29.98 -32.22 -27.57
N VAL A 413 29.34 -32.21 -26.39
CA VAL A 413 29.29 -33.39 -25.53
C VAL A 413 27.87 -33.92 -25.57
N TYR A 414 27.76 -35.22 -25.83
CA TYR A 414 26.48 -35.89 -26.09
C TYR A 414 26.31 -37.13 -25.23
N ASP A 415 25.06 -37.47 -24.91
CA ASP A 415 24.67 -38.73 -24.33
C ASP A 415 24.42 -39.79 -25.40
N ILE A 416 24.78 -41.05 -25.09
CA ILE A 416 24.31 -42.16 -25.88
C ILE A 416 22.87 -42.49 -25.48
N LYS A 417 21.93 -42.20 -26.37
CA LYS A 417 20.48 -42.33 -26.10
C LYS A 417 19.95 -43.73 -26.40
N GLU A 418 20.51 -44.38 -27.41
CA GLU A 418 20.00 -45.68 -27.86
C GLU A 418 21.10 -46.50 -28.51
N LYS A 419 21.10 -47.81 -28.30
CA LYS A 419 21.96 -48.78 -28.99
C LYS A 419 21.10 -49.89 -29.52
N LYS A 420 21.28 -50.25 -30.82
CA LYS A 420 20.60 -51.35 -31.47
C LYS A 420 21.60 -52.20 -32.24
N LEU A 421 21.43 -53.54 -32.18
CA LEU A 421 22.28 -54.46 -32.96
C LEU A 421 22.05 -54.26 -34.45
N THR A 422 20.79 -54.05 -34.82
CA THR A 422 20.40 -53.78 -36.20
C THR A 422 19.36 -52.69 -36.24
N LYS A 423 19.46 -51.77 -37.21
CA LYS A 423 18.47 -50.75 -37.53
C LYS A 423 18.50 -50.43 -39.03
N THR A 424 17.33 -50.28 -39.64
CA THR A 424 17.26 -49.75 -40.98
C THR A 424 17.18 -48.22 -40.91
N LEU A 425 18.09 -47.51 -41.55
CA LEU A 425 18.10 -46.08 -41.69
C LEU A 425 17.38 -45.74 -42.98
N THR A 426 16.30 -44.98 -42.88
CA THR A 426 15.48 -44.55 -44.05
C THR A 426 15.54 -43.05 -44.20
N GLY A 427 15.73 -42.56 -45.40
CA GLY A 427 15.62 -41.18 -45.84
C GLY A 427 14.68 -41.03 -47.01
N ALA A 428 14.62 -39.86 -47.64
CA ALA A 428 13.73 -39.63 -48.79
C ALA A 428 14.05 -40.53 -49.98
N ASP A 429 15.33 -40.88 -50.10
CA ASP A 429 15.89 -41.57 -51.30
C ASP A 429 16.74 -42.81 -50.91
N TYR A 430 16.74 -43.26 -49.67
CA TYR A 430 17.50 -44.43 -49.22
C TYR A 430 16.80 -45.24 -48.12
N SER A 431 17.11 -46.55 -48.13
CA SER A 431 16.75 -47.46 -47.05
C SER A 431 17.89 -48.44 -46.87
N VAL A 432 18.72 -48.27 -45.82
CA VAL A 432 19.94 -49.01 -45.59
C VAL A 432 19.91 -49.76 -44.27
N PRO A 433 20.04 -51.10 -44.25
CA PRO A 433 20.20 -51.86 -43.01
C PRO A 433 21.59 -51.60 -42.41
N THR A 434 21.61 -51.25 -41.14
CA THR A 434 22.82 -50.90 -40.39
C THR A 434 22.97 -51.82 -39.20
N ARG A 435 24.19 -52.23 -38.88
CA ARG A 435 24.52 -52.99 -37.66
C ARG A 435 25.23 -52.10 -36.64
N TYR A 436 25.07 -52.46 -35.33
CA TYR A 436 25.67 -51.72 -34.21
C TYR A 436 25.34 -50.24 -34.17
N TRP A 437 24.09 -49.92 -34.48
CA TRP A 437 23.64 -48.55 -34.53
C TRP A 437 23.57 -47.93 -33.12
N THR A 438 24.12 -46.73 -32.99
CA THR A 438 24.09 -45.94 -31.75
C THR A 438 23.59 -44.55 -32.04
N ARG A 439 22.62 -44.08 -31.27
CA ARG A 439 22.12 -42.70 -31.36
C ARG A 439 22.72 -41.88 -30.24
N ILE A 440 23.29 -40.77 -30.60
CA ILE A 440 23.78 -39.72 -29.71
C ILE A 440 22.94 -38.46 -29.79
#